data_5e3e309f5525048cfb9b030f61737006
#
_entry.id   5e3e309f5525048cfb9b030f61737006
#
_cell.length_a   1.000
_cell.length_b   1.000
_cell.length_c   1.000
_cell.angle_alpha   90.00
_cell.angle_beta   90.00
_cell.angle_gamma   90.00
#
_symmetry.space_group_name_H-M   'P 1'
#
loop_
_entity.id
_entity.type
_entity.pdbx_description
1 polymer ?
#
loop_
_entity_poly.entity_id
_entity_poly.type
_entity_poly.pdbx_seq_one_letter_code
_entity_poly.pdbx_strand_id
1 'polypeptide(L)'
;MPNPSKILKHSWNKEDDTLEFLAKPFAEDQSVTKRTILSYLGAIYNPLGIVSPTTAQGKHIYRQACDKKKGWNAEVSGELRDEWIKRTKQLKTVEIPRSIATLIGEITGVHFHLFADANLACYAAAVAVVEQKGSMSKGLLTSRSRISKRNSSIARLELVSGHMAANTAKNLHGALQTLVHQFFYHLDGQHGCAVLAD
;
A
#
# COMPACT_ATOMS: atom_id res chain seq x y z
N MET A 1 7.51 -21.96 -23.90
CA MET A 1 7.67 -20.93 -22.89
C MET A 1 6.79 -21.31 -21.71
N PRO A 2 7.29 -21.37 -20.49
CA PRO A 2 6.46 -21.68 -19.35
C PRO A 2 5.37 -20.61 -19.21
N ASN A 3 4.13 -21.04 -19.04
CA ASN A 3 2.99 -20.16 -18.89
C ASN A 3 3.21 -19.31 -17.60
N PRO A 4 3.23 -17.98 -17.66
CA PRO A 4 3.51 -17.17 -16.48
C PRO A 4 2.45 -17.47 -15.42
N SER A 5 2.89 -17.99 -14.30
CA SER A 5 2.01 -18.22 -13.15
C SER A 5 1.62 -16.89 -12.55
N LYS A 6 0.38 -16.77 -12.07
CA LYS A 6 -0.12 -15.56 -11.44
C LYS A 6 -0.66 -15.86 -10.07
N ILE A 7 -0.31 -15.02 -9.10
CA ILE A 7 -0.89 -15.01 -7.76
C ILE A 7 -1.50 -13.63 -7.53
N LEU A 8 -2.77 -13.57 -7.13
CA LEU A 8 -3.50 -12.32 -6.95
C LEU A 8 -3.38 -11.40 -8.17
N LYS A 9 -3.43 -11.95 -9.40
CA LYS A 9 -3.23 -11.26 -10.69
C LYS A 9 -1.82 -10.66 -10.92
N HIS A 10 -0.89 -10.80 -9.99
CA HIS A 10 0.51 -10.42 -10.17
C HIS A 10 1.31 -11.57 -10.79
N SER A 11 2.29 -11.23 -11.61
CA SER A 11 3.23 -12.23 -12.16
C SER A 11 4.03 -12.83 -11.02
N TRP A 12 4.17 -14.15 -11.02
CA TRP A 12 4.97 -14.87 -10.04
C TRP A 12 6.18 -15.50 -10.72
N ASN A 13 7.36 -15.01 -10.34
CA ASN A 13 8.61 -15.66 -10.67
C ASN A 13 8.83 -16.83 -9.71
N LYS A 14 8.78 -18.06 -10.23
CA LYS A 14 8.93 -19.28 -9.42
C LYS A 14 10.37 -19.59 -9.05
N GLU A 15 11.34 -19.06 -9.79
CA GLU A 15 12.76 -19.31 -9.54
C GLU A 15 13.21 -18.53 -8.33
N ASP A 16 12.87 -17.24 -8.26
CA ASP A 16 13.25 -16.35 -7.19
C ASP A 16 12.16 -16.22 -6.10
N ASP A 17 11.01 -16.87 -6.29
CA ASP A 17 9.82 -16.78 -5.44
C ASP A 17 9.36 -15.33 -5.18
N THR A 18 9.35 -14.50 -6.24
CA THR A 18 8.98 -13.10 -6.19
C THR A 18 7.65 -12.80 -6.90
N LEU A 19 6.94 -11.80 -6.42
CA LEU A 19 5.76 -11.22 -7.07
C LEU A 19 6.12 -9.89 -7.71
N GLU A 20 5.73 -9.73 -8.97
CA GLU A 20 5.97 -8.53 -9.74
C GLU A 20 4.73 -7.64 -9.74
N PHE A 21 4.89 -6.40 -9.28
CA PHE A 21 3.89 -5.35 -9.32
C PHE A 21 4.19 -4.42 -10.51
N LEU A 22 3.52 -4.67 -11.63
CA LEU A 22 3.70 -3.92 -12.85
C LEU A 22 3.13 -2.52 -12.75
N ALA A 23 3.99 -1.52 -12.90
CA ALA A 23 3.57 -0.16 -13.17
C ALA A 23 3.57 0.07 -14.70
N LYS A 24 2.38 0.23 -15.27
CA LYS A 24 2.28 0.64 -16.67
C LYS A 24 2.54 2.15 -16.74
N PRO A 25 3.45 2.63 -17.60
CA PRO A 25 3.63 4.06 -17.79
C PRO A 25 2.33 4.68 -18.34
N PHE A 26 2.08 5.93 -17.98
CA PHE A 26 1.03 6.71 -18.63
C PHE A 26 1.50 7.06 -20.05
N ALA A 27 0.64 6.81 -21.04
CA ALA A 27 1.03 7.04 -22.44
C ALA A 27 1.30 8.53 -22.69
N GLU A 28 2.41 8.86 -23.36
CA GLU A 28 2.85 10.25 -23.56
C GLU A 28 1.91 11.05 -24.47
N ASP A 29 1.26 10.39 -25.40
CA ASP A 29 0.26 10.93 -26.33
C ASP A 29 -1.14 11.05 -25.73
N GLN A 30 -1.34 10.49 -24.54
CA GLN A 30 -2.65 10.52 -23.87
C GLN A 30 -2.88 11.87 -23.19
N SER A 31 -4.00 12.53 -23.54
CA SER A 31 -4.42 13.75 -22.85
C SER A 31 -4.72 13.50 -21.37
N VAL A 32 -4.21 14.37 -20.51
CA VAL A 32 -4.44 14.30 -19.06
C VAL A 32 -5.79 14.93 -18.74
N THR A 33 -6.79 14.11 -18.43
CA THR A 33 -8.14 14.50 -18.06
C THR A 33 -8.55 13.82 -16.76
N LYS A 34 -9.64 14.26 -16.13
CA LYS A 34 -10.17 13.54 -14.95
C LYS A 34 -10.45 12.07 -15.26
N ARG A 35 -10.98 11.79 -16.44
CA ARG A 35 -11.28 10.43 -16.90
C ARG A 35 -10.02 9.59 -17.01
N THR A 36 -8.99 10.09 -17.68
CA THR A 36 -7.75 9.33 -17.91
C THR A 36 -6.96 9.12 -16.63
N ILE A 37 -6.91 10.11 -15.72
CA ILE A 37 -6.31 9.97 -14.39
C ILE A 37 -7.04 8.88 -13.58
N LEU A 38 -8.37 8.92 -13.50
CA LEU A 38 -9.13 7.94 -12.74
C LEU A 38 -9.03 6.54 -13.33
N SER A 39 -9.08 6.42 -14.66
CA SER A 39 -8.89 5.14 -15.36
C SER A 39 -7.53 4.54 -15.06
N TYR A 40 -6.48 5.35 -15.10
CA TYR A 40 -5.12 4.93 -14.79
C TYR A 40 -4.99 4.44 -13.34
N LEU A 41 -5.50 5.21 -12.38
CA LEU A 41 -5.48 4.83 -10.96
C LEU A 41 -6.29 3.55 -10.69
N GLY A 42 -7.43 3.38 -11.37
CA GLY A 42 -8.26 2.18 -11.27
C GLY A 42 -7.63 0.93 -11.89
N ALA A 43 -6.72 1.12 -12.85
CA ALA A 43 -5.99 0.02 -13.47
C ALA A 43 -4.86 -0.53 -12.59
N ILE A 44 -4.39 0.23 -11.59
CA ILE A 44 -3.37 -0.21 -10.65
C ILE A 44 -3.99 -1.21 -9.67
N TYR A 45 -3.76 -2.49 -9.90
CA TYR A 45 -4.19 -3.54 -9.00
C TYR A 45 -3.22 -3.65 -7.82
N ASN A 46 -3.67 -3.34 -6.62
CA ASN A 46 -2.83 -3.24 -5.43
C ASN A 46 -3.51 -3.88 -4.20
N PRO A 47 -3.74 -5.21 -4.20
CA PRO A 47 -4.47 -5.88 -3.13
C PRO A 47 -3.74 -5.85 -1.78
N LEU A 48 -2.41 -5.91 -1.80
CA LEU A 48 -1.57 -5.89 -0.60
C LEU A 48 -1.19 -4.47 -0.17
N GLY A 49 -1.50 -3.47 -0.98
CA GLY A 49 -1.18 -2.08 -0.64
C GLY A 49 0.27 -1.67 -0.91
N ILE A 50 1.09 -2.48 -1.57
CA ILE A 50 2.52 -2.21 -1.78
C ILE A 50 2.78 -0.84 -2.42
N VAL A 51 1.97 -0.46 -3.40
CA VAL A 51 2.08 0.83 -4.09
C VAL A 51 1.11 1.89 -3.54
N SER A 52 0.63 1.72 -2.30
CA SER A 52 -0.31 2.66 -1.67
C SER A 52 0.17 4.11 -1.59
N PRO A 53 1.43 4.42 -1.27
CA PRO A 53 1.90 5.81 -1.26
C PRO A 53 1.74 6.49 -2.61
N THR A 54 2.09 5.79 -3.69
CA THR A 54 1.99 6.32 -5.05
C THR A 54 0.55 6.52 -5.49
N THR A 55 -0.31 5.54 -5.20
CA THR A 55 -1.74 5.67 -5.52
C THR A 55 -2.41 6.76 -4.70
N ALA A 56 -1.99 7.00 -3.45
CA ALA A 56 -2.51 8.09 -2.63
C ALA A 56 -2.18 9.47 -3.23
N GLN A 57 -0.95 9.66 -3.69
CA GLN A 57 -0.54 10.88 -4.38
C GLN A 57 -1.34 11.10 -5.67
N GLY A 58 -1.48 10.07 -6.50
CA GLY A 58 -2.30 10.14 -7.70
C GLY A 58 -3.77 10.49 -7.42
N LYS A 59 -4.35 9.92 -6.38
CA LYS A 59 -5.70 10.28 -5.91
C LYS A 59 -5.78 11.73 -5.42
N HIS A 60 -4.71 12.25 -4.83
CA HIS A 60 -4.64 13.66 -4.42
C HIS A 60 -4.67 14.59 -5.63
N ILE A 61 -3.87 14.32 -6.66
CA ILE A 61 -3.87 15.04 -7.94
C ILE A 61 -5.26 14.99 -8.59
N TYR A 62 -5.89 13.81 -8.64
CA TYR A 62 -7.25 13.65 -9.14
C TYR A 62 -8.25 14.53 -8.39
N ARG A 63 -8.18 14.59 -7.06
CA ARG A 63 -9.04 15.43 -6.23
C ARG A 63 -8.86 16.92 -6.56
N GLN A 64 -7.61 17.38 -6.70
CA GLN A 64 -7.32 18.76 -7.10
C GLN A 64 -7.88 19.07 -8.49
N ALA A 65 -7.79 18.13 -9.44
CA ALA A 65 -8.41 18.28 -10.75
C ALA A 65 -9.94 18.39 -10.66
N CYS A 66 -10.57 17.67 -9.73
CA CYS A 66 -12.01 17.78 -9.48
C CYS A 66 -12.38 19.15 -8.87
N ASP A 67 -11.56 19.71 -8.01
CA ASP A 67 -11.79 21.00 -7.36
C ASP A 67 -11.81 22.17 -8.36
N LYS A 68 -11.11 22.04 -9.49
CA LYS A 68 -11.16 23.02 -10.58
C LYS A 68 -12.49 23.08 -11.33
N LYS A 69 -13.48 22.24 -10.99
CA LYS A 69 -14.86 22.20 -11.52
C LYS A 69 -14.99 22.19 -13.06
N LYS A 70 -13.92 21.90 -13.81
CA LYS A 70 -13.95 21.73 -15.27
C LYS A 70 -14.69 20.44 -15.64
N GLY A 71 -15.08 20.30 -16.91
CA GLY A 71 -15.74 19.11 -17.43
C GLY A 71 -14.92 17.81 -17.25
N TRP A 72 -15.55 16.67 -17.34
CA TRP A 72 -14.95 15.34 -17.12
C TRP A 72 -13.82 15.03 -18.11
N ASN A 73 -13.97 15.45 -19.35
CA ASN A 73 -13.00 15.26 -20.43
C ASN A 73 -12.15 16.51 -20.70
N ALA A 74 -12.32 17.57 -19.90
CA ALA A 74 -11.51 18.76 -20.04
C ALA A 74 -10.07 18.47 -19.65
N GLU A 75 -9.13 19.00 -20.43
CA GLU A 75 -7.70 18.85 -20.12
C GLU A 75 -7.33 19.51 -18.78
N VAL A 76 -6.56 18.76 -18.02
CA VAL A 76 -5.87 19.25 -16.85
C VAL A 76 -4.59 19.95 -17.32
N SER A 77 -4.47 21.24 -17.07
CA SER A 77 -3.38 22.09 -17.56
C SER A 77 -2.51 22.62 -16.42
N GLY A 78 -1.32 23.11 -16.78
CA GLY A 78 -0.37 23.73 -15.87
C GLY A 78 0.29 22.74 -14.91
N GLU A 79 0.72 23.22 -13.76
CA GLU A 79 1.51 22.48 -12.76
C GLU A 79 0.90 21.11 -12.40
N LEU A 80 -0.44 21.02 -12.35
CA LEU A 80 -1.11 19.76 -11.99
C LEU A 80 -0.94 18.68 -13.05
N ARG A 81 -0.90 19.07 -14.35
CA ARG A 81 -0.58 18.16 -15.45
C ARG A 81 0.87 17.70 -15.34
N ASP A 82 1.78 18.63 -15.11
CA ASP A 82 3.22 18.34 -15.05
C ASP A 82 3.55 17.46 -13.84
N GLU A 83 2.89 17.71 -12.71
CA GLU A 83 2.99 16.84 -11.53
C GLU A 83 2.49 15.43 -11.85
N TRP A 84 1.35 15.27 -12.52
CA TRP A 84 0.83 13.98 -12.94
C TRP A 84 1.82 13.22 -13.81
N ILE A 85 2.32 13.86 -14.86
CA ILE A 85 3.30 13.24 -15.79
C ILE A 85 4.57 12.84 -15.05
N LYS A 86 5.12 13.74 -14.21
CA LYS A 86 6.30 13.45 -13.41
C LYS A 86 6.10 12.21 -12.52
N ARG A 87 4.94 12.11 -11.85
CA ARG A 87 4.62 11.00 -10.94
C ARG A 87 4.47 9.68 -11.68
N THR A 88 3.78 9.67 -12.80
CA THR A 88 3.59 8.45 -13.59
C THR A 88 4.88 7.94 -14.23
N LYS A 89 5.80 8.84 -14.61
CA LYS A 89 7.15 8.47 -15.10
C LYS A 89 8.04 7.88 -13.99
N GLN A 90 7.81 8.23 -12.73
CA GLN A 90 8.57 7.70 -11.59
C GLN A 90 8.08 6.31 -11.13
N LEU A 91 6.91 5.88 -11.59
CA LEU A 91 6.41 4.55 -11.29
C LEU A 91 7.31 3.50 -11.95
N LYS A 92 7.89 2.67 -11.12
CA LYS A 92 8.69 1.52 -11.57
C LYS A 92 7.96 0.22 -11.21
N THR A 93 8.22 -0.79 -11.98
CA THR A 93 7.90 -2.17 -11.59
C THR A 93 8.62 -2.49 -10.28
N VAL A 94 7.91 -3.08 -9.34
CA VAL A 94 8.45 -3.47 -8.04
C VAL A 94 8.33 -4.99 -7.92
N GLU A 95 9.43 -5.63 -7.60
CA GLU A 95 9.47 -7.05 -7.25
C GLU A 95 9.61 -7.18 -5.75
N ILE A 96 8.79 -8.05 -5.17
CA ILE A 96 8.83 -8.34 -3.73
C ILE A 96 8.87 -9.85 -3.50
N PRO A 97 9.54 -10.34 -2.46
CA PRO A 97 9.42 -11.73 -2.04
C PRO A 97 7.96 -12.09 -1.81
N ARG A 98 7.53 -13.24 -2.31
CA ARG A 98 6.17 -13.74 -2.08
C ARG A 98 5.96 -14.15 -0.62
N SER A 99 7.01 -14.69 -0.01
CA SER A 99 6.99 -15.12 1.38
C SER A 99 7.92 -14.27 2.23
N ILE A 100 7.46 -13.90 3.43
CA ILE A 100 8.30 -13.28 4.44
C ILE A 100 9.10 -14.35 5.19
N ALA A 101 8.52 -15.53 5.35
CA ALA A 101 9.23 -16.68 5.90
C ALA A 101 10.27 -17.19 4.88
N THR A 102 11.53 -17.14 5.24
CA THR A 102 12.66 -17.45 4.33
C THR A 102 13.16 -18.88 4.48
N LEU A 103 12.82 -19.55 5.58
CA LEU A 103 13.23 -20.91 5.85
C LEU A 103 12.05 -21.88 5.68
N ILE A 104 12.37 -23.13 5.35
CA ILE A 104 11.39 -24.23 5.39
C ILE A 104 11.32 -24.73 6.83
N GLY A 105 10.12 -24.76 7.39
CA GLY A 105 9.87 -25.27 8.75
C GLY A 105 8.82 -24.50 9.50
N GLU A 106 8.66 -24.84 10.75
CA GLU A 106 7.67 -24.25 11.65
C GLU A 106 8.00 -22.79 11.96
N ILE A 107 6.98 -21.95 11.95
CA ILE A 107 7.04 -20.56 12.42
C ILE A 107 6.80 -20.59 13.92
N THR A 108 7.79 -20.16 14.70
CA THR A 108 7.72 -20.15 16.17
C THR A 108 7.05 -18.90 16.70
N GLY A 109 7.14 -17.79 15.98
CA GLY A 109 6.47 -16.55 16.36
C GLY A 109 6.35 -15.57 15.20
N VAL A 110 5.37 -14.67 15.30
CA VAL A 110 5.21 -13.56 14.36
C VAL A 110 4.96 -12.28 15.13
N HIS A 111 5.81 -11.29 14.90
CA HIS A 111 5.66 -9.95 15.44
C HIS A 111 5.09 -9.03 14.37
N PHE A 112 3.97 -8.38 14.66
CA PHE A 112 3.38 -7.38 13.79
C PHE A 112 3.76 -5.99 14.25
N HIS A 113 4.47 -5.27 13.41
CA HIS A 113 4.74 -3.86 13.58
C HIS A 113 3.76 -3.06 12.73
N LEU A 114 2.90 -2.30 13.38
CA LEU A 114 1.87 -1.51 12.75
C LEU A 114 2.29 -0.04 12.80
N PHE A 115 2.37 0.55 11.63
CA PHE A 115 2.73 1.95 11.46
C PHE A 115 1.49 2.73 11.05
N ALA A 116 1.27 3.86 11.68
CA ALA A 116 0.18 4.77 11.36
C ALA A 116 0.68 6.20 11.28
N ASP A 117 0.32 6.89 10.22
CA ASP A 117 0.68 8.30 10.02
C ASP A 117 -0.39 9.01 9.20
N ALA A 118 -0.46 10.32 9.33
CA ALA A 118 -1.41 11.14 8.59
C ALA A 118 -0.84 12.50 8.19
N ASN A 119 -1.10 12.85 6.94
CA ASN A 119 -0.81 14.16 6.38
C ASN A 119 -1.90 14.52 5.36
N LEU A 120 -1.57 14.59 4.06
CA LEU A 120 -2.54 14.73 2.97
C LEU A 120 -3.39 13.48 2.78
N ALA A 121 -2.93 12.35 3.27
CA ALA A 121 -3.65 11.07 3.35
C ALA A 121 -3.36 10.41 4.70
N CYS A 122 -4.27 9.54 5.13
CA CYS A 122 -4.04 8.64 6.25
C CYS A 122 -3.41 7.35 5.72
N TYR A 123 -2.39 6.88 6.40
CA TYR A 123 -1.68 5.65 6.06
C TYR A 123 -1.71 4.68 7.23
N ALA A 124 -1.78 3.41 6.93
CA ALA A 124 -1.50 2.34 7.86
C ALA A 124 -0.73 1.25 7.12
N ALA A 125 0.32 0.74 7.74
CA ALA A 125 1.12 -0.34 7.20
C ALA A 125 1.37 -1.39 8.29
N ALA A 126 1.43 -2.66 7.90
CA ALA A 126 1.79 -3.75 8.77
C ALA A 126 3.02 -4.47 8.21
N VAL A 127 4.08 -4.49 9.00
CA VAL A 127 5.30 -5.25 8.74
C VAL A 127 5.27 -6.46 9.68
N ALA A 128 5.54 -7.64 9.15
CA ALA A 128 5.76 -8.82 9.97
C ALA A 128 7.25 -9.08 10.13
N VAL A 129 7.63 -9.47 11.34
CA VAL A 129 8.89 -10.13 11.64
C VAL A 129 8.54 -11.57 11.99
N VAL A 130 9.04 -12.50 11.19
CA VAL A 130 8.77 -13.93 11.33
C VAL A 130 9.98 -14.59 11.97
N GLU A 131 9.74 -15.33 13.03
CA GLU A 131 10.77 -16.10 13.73
C GLU A 131 10.70 -17.58 13.34
N GLN A 132 11.82 -18.12 12.84
CA GLN A 132 11.98 -19.51 12.45
C GLN A 132 13.35 -20.03 12.85
N LYS A 133 13.42 -21.10 13.67
CA LYS A 133 14.67 -21.75 14.06
C LYS A 133 15.74 -20.77 14.59
N GLY A 134 15.32 -19.75 15.35
CA GLY A 134 16.22 -18.72 15.88
C GLY A 134 16.70 -17.68 14.85
N SER A 135 16.21 -17.72 13.63
CA SER A 135 16.42 -16.71 12.59
C SER A 135 15.20 -15.81 12.48
N MET A 136 15.42 -14.54 12.17
CA MET A 136 14.35 -13.57 11.96
C MET A 136 14.37 -13.05 10.52
N SER A 137 13.20 -13.05 9.87
CA SER A 137 12.96 -12.42 8.58
C SER A 137 11.87 -11.38 8.70
N LYS A 138 11.92 -10.33 7.89
CA LYS A 138 10.94 -9.24 7.95
C LYS A 138 10.46 -8.84 6.56
N GLY A 139 9.22 -8.37 6.48
CA GLY A 139 8.66 -7.87 5.24
C GLY A 139 7.34 -7.13 5.44
N LEU A 140 6.99 -6.31 4.46
CA LEU A 140 5.71 -5.64 4.42
C LEU A 140 4.61 -6.65 4.08
N LEU A 141 3.66 -6.82 4.98
CA LEU A 141 2.48 -7.68 4.75
C LEU A 141 1.41 -6.96 3.94
N THR A 142 1.07 -5.77 4.39
CA THR A 142 0.02 -4.97 3.75
C THR A 142 0.16 -3.51 4.13
N SER A 143 -0.33 -2.64 3.26
CA SER A 143 -0.54 -1.25 3.62
C SER A 143 -1.86 -0.73 3.07
N ARG A 144 -2.36 0.34 3.67
CA ARG A 144 -3.58 1.02 3.26
C ARG A 144 -3.37 2.52 3.25
N SER A 145 -3.99 3.19 2.30
CA SER A 145 -4.01 4.64 2.26
C SER A 145 -5.41 5.16 1.98
N ARG A 146 -5.76 6.25 2.62
CA ARG A 146 -7.03 6.95 2.43
C ARG A 146 -6.77 8.44 2.33
N ILE A 147 -7.25 9.09 1.29
CA ILE A 147 -7.15 10.55 1.18
C ILE A 147 -7.89 11.19 2.36
N SER A 148 -7.24 12.15 3.01
CA SER A 148 -7.84 12.89 4.13
C SER A 148 -9.11 13.61 3.71
N LYS A 149 -10.10 13.64 4.61
CA LYS A 149 -11.27 14.47 4.41
C LYS A 149 -10.86 15.95 4.45
N ARG A 150 -11.44 16.78 3.56
CA ARG A 150 -11.19 18.23 3.58
C ARG A 150 -11.54 18.82 4.95
N ASN A 151 -10.75 19.81 5.37
CA ASN A 151 -10.94 20.52 6.63
C ASN A 151 -10.90 19.63 7.89
N SER A 152 -10.22 18.50 7.81
CA SER A 152 -9.94 17.68 9.00
C SER A 152 -8.73 18.23 9.75
N SER A 153 -8.79 18.27 11.08
CA SER A 153 -7.62 18.57 11.91
C SER A 153 -6.60 17.43 11.84
N ILE A 154 -5.34 17.74 12.08
CA ILE A 154 -4.26 16.74 12.11
C ILE A 154 -4.57 15.66 13.13
N ALA A 155 -4.94 16.01 14.35
CA ALA A 155 -5.29 15.06 15.39
C ALA A 155 -6.40 14.08 14.98
N ARG A 156 -7.42 14.57 14.22
CA ARG A 156 -8.46 13.69 13.69
C ARG A 156 -7.92 12.74 12.62
N LEU A 157 -7.01 13.19 11.80
CA LEU A 157 -6.40 12.34 10.75
C LEU A 157 -5.48 11.28 11.37
N GLU A 158 -4.74 11.63 12.42
CA GLU A 158 -3.92 10.68 13.19
C GLU A 158 -4.79 9.60 13.84
N LEU A 159 -5.92 9.99 14.45
CA LEU A 159 -6.87 9.04 15.00
C LEU A 159 -7.43 8.10 13.92
N VAL A 160 -7.72 8.62 12.73
CA VAL A 160 -8.18 7.79 11.59
C VAL A 160 -7.10 6.82 11.15
N SER A 161 -5.84 7.24 11.05
CA SER A 161 -4.74 6.35 10.67
C SER A 161 -4.48 5.29 11.74
N GLY A 162 -4.52 5.65 13.03
CA GLY A 162 -4.45 4.70 14.15
C GLY A 162 -5.57 3.65 14.10
N HIS A 163 -6.82 4.11 13.86
CA HIS A 163 -7.95 3.20 13.68
C HIS A 163 -7.77 2.26 12.45
N MET A 164 -7.19 2.77 11.35
CA MET A 164 -6.86 1.94 10.19
C MET A 164 -5.82 0.87 10.53
N ALA A 165 -4.81 1.21 11.34
CA ALA A 165 -3.80 0.27 11.81
C ALA A 165 -4.41 -0.80 12.72
N ALA A 166 -5.23 -0.43 13.68
CA ALA A 166 -5.94 -1.36 14.56
C ALA A 166 -6.84 -2.35 13.78
N ASN A 167 -7.60 -1.86 12.81
CA ASN A 167 -8.39 -2.73 11.94
C ASN A 167 -7.51 -3.65 11.08
N THR A 168 -6.34 -3.18 10.67
CA THR A 168 -5.38 -3.99 9.91
C THR A 168 -4.84 -5.12 10.79
N ALA A 169 -4.47 -4.82 12.05
CA ALA A 169 -4.06 -5.81 13.04
C ALA A 169 -5.13 -6.89 13.24
N LYS A 170 -6.37 -6.49 13.50
CA LYS A 170 -7.51 -7.41 13.68
C LYS A 170 -7.71 -8.33 12.48
N ASN A 171 -7.62 -7.78 11.26
CA ASN A 171 -7.78 -8.57 10.04
C ASN A 171 -6.62 -9.56 9.83
N LEU A 172 -5.39 -9.15 10.14
CA LEU A 172 -4.20 -10.02 10.06
C LEU A 172 -4.29 -11.14 11.09
N HIS A 173 -4.67 -10.83 12.33
CA HIS A 173 -4.90 -11.83 13.36
C HIS A 173 -5.91 -12.88 12.87
N GLY A 174 -7.10 -12.46 12.45
CA GLY A 174 -8.14 -13.36 11.97
C GLY A 174 -7.72 -14.21 10.76
N ALA A 175 -6.85 -13.67 9.89
CA ALA A 175 -6.39 -14.41 8.71
C ALA A 175 -5.28 -15.42 9.03
N LEU A 176 -4.48 -15.19 10.06
CA LEU A 176 -3.27 -15.97 10.34
C LEU A 176 -3.36 -16.83 11.60
N GLN A 177 -4.41 -16.68 12.43
CA GLN A 177 -4.56 -17.42 13.69
C GLN A 177 -4.53 -18.94 13.55
N THR A 178 -4.80 -19.49 12.36
CA THR A 178 -4.70 -20.92 12.08
C THR A 178 -3.29 -21.38 11.73
N LEU A 179 -2.40 -20.44 11.41
CA LEU A 179 -1.05 -20.71 10.92
C LEU A 179 0.04 -20.40 11.94
N VAL A 180 -0.29 -19.57 12.92
CA VAL A 180 0.67 -19.03 13.88
C VAL A 180 0.04 -19.09 15.29
N HIS A 181 0.79 -19.61 16.26
CA HIS A 181 0.31 -19.77 17.63
C HIS A 181 0.64 -18.58 18.54
N GLN A 182 1.65 -17.76 18.18
CA GLN A 182 2.06 -16.59 18.96
C GLN A 182 2.09 -15.36 18.10
N PHE A 183 1.36 -14.32 18.53
CA PHE A 183 1.33 -13.02 17.90
C PHE A 183 1.75 -11.93 18.89
N PHE A 184 2.59 -11.02 18.40
CA PHE A 184 2.98 -9.82 19.14
C PHE A 184 2.60 -8.61 18.30
N TYR A 185 2.05 -7.57 18.93
CA TYR A 185 1.61 -6.37 18.25
C TYR A 185 2.39 -5.17 18.76
N HIS A 186 2.97 -4.42 17.84
CA HIS A 186 3.63 -3.16 18.12
C HIS A 186 2.97 -2.08 17.27
N LEU A 187 2.37 -1.09 17.90
CA LEU A 187 1.80 0.05 17.21
C LEU A 187 2.77 1.23 17.33
N ASP A 188 3.25 1.68 16.19
CA ASP A 188 4.15 2.81 16.09
C ASP A 188 3.45 3.98 15.37
N GLY A 189 3.48 5.15 15.98
CA GLY A 189 2.93 6.39 15.46
C GLY A 189 3.75 7.57 15.94
N GLN A 190 3.58 8.75 15.34
CA GLN A 190 4.38 9.93 15.69
C GLN A 190 4.29 10.34 17.18
N HIS A 191 3.29 9.87 17.91
CA HIS A 191 3.02 10.25 19.30
C HIS A 191 2.96 9.10 20.32
N GLY A 192 3.45 7.93 19.99
CA GLY A 192 3.56 6.86 20.98
C GLY A 192 3.63 5.46 20.39
N CYS A 193 4.44 4.65 21.02
CA CYS A 193 4.46 3.20 20.82
C CYS A 193 3.49 2.58 21.83
N ALA A 194 2.44 1.92 21.37
CA ALA A 194 1.55 1.14 22.21
C ALA A 194 1.76 -0.34 21.91
N VAL A 195 2.06 -1.13 22.93
CA VAL A 195 2.03 -2.59 22.86
C VAL A 195 0.60 -3.01 23.13
N LEU A 196 -0.06 -3.58 22.15
CA LEU A 196 -1.35 -4.22 22.35
C LEU A 196 -1.06 -5.63 22.82
N ALA A 197 -1.13 -5.85 24.14
CA ALA A 197 -1.20 -7.19 24.70
C ALA A 197 -2.63 -7.68 24.73
N ASP A 198 -2.85 -8.95 24.42
CA ASP A 198 -4.14 -9.64 24.60
C ASP A 198 -4.54 -9.70 26.08
#